data_267f35c0f83644e14ff61a344e097aba
#
_entry.id   267f35c0f83644e14ff61a344e097aba
#
_cell.length_a   1.000
_cell.length_b   1.000
_cell.length_c   1.000
_cell.angle_alpha   90.00
_cell.angle_beta   90.00
_cell.angle_gamma   90.00
#
_symmetry.space_group_name_H-M   'P 1'
#
loop_
_entity.id
_entity.type
_entity.pdbx_description
1 polymer ?
#
loop_
_entity_poly.entity_id
_entity_poly.type
_entity_poly.pdbx_seq_one_letter_code
_entity_poly.pdbx_strand_id
1 'polypeptide(L)'
;MPYNDIEWSYFSDWKNYSKEKDIQYSESQFNYFLNRIKDNNPFSIVRFGEGESRIILKEQTLNRNELSFDPKVESNKEYAKDLEQVAKINHKNYFVGIQSYTYKPGEPNRPLDEFIVQRKRIVDLGNLPREQYTCSRIFCNFYNRCNTELLREIKNTKRNLYYVCSSSANPSKLGLDFKHIWKISQKDAWKKDIKLYDKIKMCIDGDTNAFLICSAGFFGNILISKLNHDNNFLLNVGSVFDPTIFGRKTRGYQK
;
A
#
# COMPACT_ATOMS: atom_id res chain seq x y z
N MET A 1 8.71 16.02 1.50
CA MET A 1 9.05 15.04 0.44
C MET A 1 9.21 13.67 1.08
N PRO A 2 8.84 12.55 0.41
CA PRO A 2 8.91 11.23 1.02
C PRO A 2 10.31 10.86 1.53
N TYR A 3 11.32 10.91 0.67
CA TYR A 3 12.72 10.78 1.10
C TYR A 3 13.53 11.98 0.64
N ASN A 4 14.07 12.75 1.60
CA ASN A 4 15.06 13.79 1.31
C ASN A 4 16.45 13.17 1.05
N ASP A 5 17.47 13.99 0.75
CA ASP A 5 18.82 13.49 0.44
C ASP A 5 19.45 12.69 1.58
N ILE A 6 19.25 13.14 2.82
CA ILE A 6 19.81 12.49 4.02
C ILE A 6 19.09 11.17 4.26
N GLU A 7 17.76 11.16 4.17
CA GLU A 7 16.95 9.96 4.33
C GLU A 7 17.27 8.94 3.25
N TRP A 8 17.45 9.38 1.99
CA TRP A 8 17.81 8.49 0.89
C TRP A 8 19.23 7.95 1.01
N SER A 9 20.19 8.78 1.42
CA SER A 9 21.56 8.33 1.69
C SER A 9 21.59 7.30 2.81
N TYR A 10 20.87 7.55 3.90
CA TYR A 10 20.69 6.58 4.98
C TYR A 10 20.02 5.31 4.49
N PHE A 11 19.00 5.45 3.66
CA PHE A 11 18.25 4.35 3.10
C PHE A 11 19.05 3.46 2.13
N SER A 12 20.02 4.04 1.43
CA SER A 12 20.94 3.33 0.52
C SER A 12 22.18 2.78 1.23
N ASP A 13 22.53 3.30 2.39
CA ASP A 13 23.67 2.82 3.22
C ASP A 13 23.19 1.86 4.31
N TRP A 14 23.19 0.59 3.98
CA TRP A 14 22.73 -0.51 4.81
C TRP A 14 23.54 -0.72 6.11
N LYS A 15 24.76 -0.22 6.17
CA LYS A 15 25.66 -0.41 7.31
C LYS A 15 25.25 0.44 8.51
N ASN A 16 24.58 1.55 8.26
CA ASN A 16 24.18 2.52 9.28
C ASN A 16 22.69 2.45 9.63
N TYR A 17 22.04 1.33 9.29
CA TYR A 17 20.61 1.15 9.53
C TYR A 17 20.28 1.13 11.03
N SER A 18 19.35 1.97 11.47
CA SER A 18 18.76 1.89 12.80
C SER A 18 17.23 1.93 12.74
N LYS A 19 16.61 1.20 13.66
CA LYS A 19 15.14 1.16 13.79
C LYS A 19 14.56 2.53 14.11
N GLU A 20 15.21 3.27 14.97
CA GLU A 20 14.78 4.60 15.42
C GLU A 20 14.72 5.57 14.26
N LYS A 21 15.76 5.59 13.41
CA LYS A 21 15.78 6.42 12.20
C LYS A 21 14.70 6.03 11.21
N ASP A 22 14.46 4.74 11.01
CA ASP A 22 13.43 4.26 10.08
C ASP A 22 12.02 4.70 10.54
N ILE A 23 11.76 4.66 11.85
CA ILE A 23 10.51 5.16 12.43
C ILE A 23 10.41 6.67 12.24
N GLN A 24 11.48 7.42 12.53
CA GLN A 24 11.53 8.87 12.37
C GLN A 24 11.24 9.29 10.92
N TYR A 25 11.88 8.65 9.95
CA TYR A 25 11.65 8.93 8.54
C TYR A 25 10.25 8.53 8.09
N SER A 26 9.74 7.40 8.56
CA SER A 26 8.36 6.99 8.32
C SER A 26 7.36 8.00 8.90
N GLU A 27 7.68 8.65 10.02
CA GLU A 27 6.82 9.68 10.61
C GLU A 27 6.78 10.95 9.77
N SER A 28 7.92 11.41 9.28
CA SER A 28 7.97 12.57 8.39
C SER A 28 7.13 12.34 7.14
N GLN A 29 7.22 11.14 6.57
CA GLN A 29 6.43 10.74 5.41
C GLN A 29 4.93 10.62 5.71
N PHE A 30 4.57 10.06 6.87
CA PHE A 30 3.17 10.01 7.28
C PHE A 30 2.59 11.42 7.40
N ASN A 31 3.30 12.35 8.04
CA ASN A 31 2.90 13.74 8.16
C ASN A 31 2.80 14.42 6.79
N TYR A 32 3.72 14.15 5.88
CA TYR A 32 3.67 14.65 4.50
C TYR A 32 2.37 14.25 3.80
N PHE A 33 1.99 12.97 3.84
CA PHE A 33 0.76 12.49 3.20
C PHE A 33 -0.50 12.98 3.91
N LEU A 34 -0.46 13.08 5.25
CA LEU A 34 -1.57 13.64 6.01
C LEU A 34 -1.83 15.10 5.65
N ASN A 35 -0.77 15.90 5.50
CA ASN A 35 -0.87 17.29 5.08
C ASN A 35 -1.39 17.41 3.64
N ARG A 36 -0.95 16.55 2.72
CA ARG A 36 -1.52 16.52 1.36
C ARG A 36 -3.02 16.27 1.35
N ILE A 37 -3.54 15.43 2.25
CA ILE A 37 -5.00 15.22 2.38
C ILE A 37 -5.66 16.50 2.90
N LYS A 38 -5.12 17.13 3.93
CA LYS A 38 -5.64 18.40 4.49
C LYS A 38 -5.68 19.51 3.45
N ASP A 39 -4.62 19.61 2.65
CA ASP A 39 -4.45 20.66 1.63
C ASP A 39 -5.19 20.30 0.32
N ASN A 40 -5.95 19.19 0.31
CA ASN A 40 -6.63 18.66 -0.87
C ASN A 40 -5.71 18.50 -2.10
N ASN A 41 -4.48 18.05 -1.88
CA ASN A 41 -3.46 17.83 -2.89
C ASN A 41 -3.35 16.32 -3.21
N PRO A 42 -3.99 15.82 -4.29
CA PRO A 42 -4.13 14.40 -4.58
C PRO A 42 -2.82 13.65 -4.73
N PHE A 43 -2.84 12.37 -4.37
CA PHE A 43 -1.75 11.43 -4.60
C PHE A 43 -2.23 9.98 -4.61
N SER A 44 -1.39 9.14 -5.20
CA SER A 44 -1.56 7.69 -5.21
C SER A 44 -0.44 7.04 -4.43
N ILE A 45 -0.73 6.04 -3.62
CA ILE A 45 0.26 5.25 -2.92
C ILE A 45 -0.01 3.76 -3.07
N VAL A 46 0.97 3.04 -3.57
CA VAL A 46 1.03 1.58 -3.60
C VAL A 46 2.09 1.09 -2.63
N ARG A 47 2.00 -0.17 -2.20
CA ARG A 47 2.88 -0.66 -1.14
C ARG A 47 3.43 -2.04 -1.49
N PHE A 48 4.76 -2.12 -1.58
CA PHE A 48 5.46 -3.39 -1.74
C PHE A 48 5.92 -3.89 -0.37
N GLY A 49 5.22 -4.90 0.12
CA GLY A 49 5.62 -5.67 1.28
C GLY A 49 6.46 -6.89 0.89
N GLU A 50 6.65 -7.79 1.84
CA GLU A 50 7.37 -9.05 1.63
C GLU A 50 6.74 -9.91 0.54
N GLY A 51 5.41 -10.01 0.54
CA GLY A 51 4.68 -10.86 -0.41
C GLY A 51 4.85 -10.39 -1.85
N GLU A 52 4.69 -9.10 -2.11
CA GLU A 52 4.88 -8.49 -3.43
C GLU A 52 6.31 -8.66 -3.92
N SER A 53 7.28 -8.42 -3.03
CA SER A 53 8.71 -8.56 -3.35
C SER A 53 9.08 -10.00 -3.73
N ARG A 54 8.57 -10.99 -3.02
CA ARG A 54 8.76 -12.41 -3.35
C ARG A 54 8.16 -12.80 -4.69
N ILE A 55 6.97 -12.30 -5.01
CA ILE A 55 6.33 -12.55 -6.30
C ILE A 55 7.18 -12.01 -7.45
N ILE A 56 7.70 -10.77 -7.30
CA ILE A 56 8.60 -10.18 -8.29
C ILE A 56 9.90 -10.98 -8.43
N LEU A 57 10.42 -11.53 -7.34
CA LEU A 57 11.56 -12.43 -7.34
C LEU A 57 11.23 -13.84 -7.87
N LYS A 58 9.96 -14.09 -8.25
CA LYS A 58 9.46 -15.38 -8.72
C LYS A 58 9.62 -16.51 -7.69
N GLU A 59 9.56 -16.16 -6.42
CA GLU A 59 9.58 -17.09 -5.31
C GLU A 59 8.17 -17.61 -5.04
N GLN A 60 8.06 -18.91 -4.76
CA GLN A 60 6.79 -19.49 -4.33
C GLN A 60 6.33 -18.83 -3.02
N THR A 61 5.12 -18.30 -3.03
CA THR A 61 4.58 -17.57 -1.88
C THR A 61 3.23 -18.16 -1.50
N LEU A 62 3.12 -18.66 -0.28
CA LEU A 62 1.89 -19.16 0.31
C LEU A 62 1.49 -18.25 1.46
N ASN A 63 0.66 -17.25 1.18
CA ASN A 63 -0.07 -16.54 2.21
C ASN A 63 -1.46 -17.19 2.35
N ARG A 64 -1.68 -17.94 3.43
CA ARG A 64 -2.88 -18.75 3.65
C ARG A 64 -4.18 -17.95 3.53
N ASN A 65 -4.15 -16.67 3.78
CA ASN A 65 -5.34 -15.81 3.86
C ASN A 65 -5.56 -14.91 2.64
N GLU A 66 -4.54 -14.68 1.81
CA GLU A 66 -4.61 -13.65 0.77
C GLU A 66 -4.22 -14.18 -0.62
N LEU A 67 -3.20 -15.03 -0.71
CA LEU A 67 -2.59 -15.38 -1.98
C LEU A 67 -1.97 -16.78 -1.94
N SER A 68 -2.13 -17.50 -3.05
CA SER A 68 -1.30 -18.65 -3.41
C SER A 68 -0.60 -18.36 -4.73
N PHE A 69 0.70 -18.10 -4.67
CA PHE A 69 1.52 -17.83 -5.85
C PHE A 69 2.50 -18.97 -6.09
N ASP A 70 2.44 -19.57 -7.28
CA ASP A 70 3.41 -20.52 -7.80
C ASP A 70 3.95 -19.97 -9.13
N PRO A 71 5.25 -19.67 -9.23
CA PRO A 71 5.84 -19.11 -10.45
C PRO A 71 5.78 -20.05 -11.67
N LYS A 72 5.48 -21.32 -11.47
CA LYS A 72 5.30 -22.30 -12.56
C LYS A 72 3.94 -22.20 -13.25
N VAL A 73 2.96 -21.57 -12.60
CA VAL A 73 1.60 -21.38 -13.14
C VAL A 73 1.57 -20.15 -14.03
N GLU A 74 1.14 -20.30 -15.29
CA GLU A 74 1.18 -19.23 -16.29
C GLU A 74 0.40 -17.97 -15.87
N SER A 75 -0.82 -18.14 -15.36
CA SER A 75 -1.60 -16.99 -14.85
C SER A 75 -0.91 -16.24 -13.70
N ASN A 76 -0.03 -16.89 -12.95
CA ASN A 76 0.75 -16.25 -11.89
C ASN A 76 1.92 -15.45 -12.46
N LYS A 77 2.47 -15.85 -13.62
CA LYS A 77 3.49 -15.05 -14.31
C LYS A 77 2.94 -13.74 -14.85
N GLU A 78 1.71 -13.74 -15.38
CA GLU A 78 1.03 -12.50 -15.79
C GLU A 78 0.84 -11.56 -14.61
N TYR A 79 0.43 -12.11 -13.48
CA TYR A 79 0.28 -11.33 -12.25
C TYR A 79 1.60 -10.73 -11.75
N ALA A 80 2.70 -11.48 -11.83
CA ALA A 80 4.02 -10.95 -11.50
C ALA A 80 4.42 -9.80 -12.44
N LYS A 81 4.13 -9.90 -13.74
CA LYS A 81 4.35 -8.82 -14.71
C LYS A 81 3.50 -7.58 -14.37
N ASP A 82 2.23 -7.76 -13.98
CA ASP A 82 1.39 -6.65 -13.53
C ASP A 82 1.99 -5.94 -12.31
N LEU A 83 2.49 -6.69 -11.32
CA LEU A 83 3.19 -6.11 -10.16
C LEU A 83 4.49 -5.41 -10.55
N GLU A 84 5.23 -5.93 -11.53
CA GLU A 84 6.42 -5.23 -12.06
C GLU A 84 6.03 -3.88 -12.68
N GLN A 85 4.91 -3.78 -13.39
CA GLN A 85 4.44 -2.52 -13.96
C GLN A 85 4.02 -1.53 -12.88
N VAL A 86 3.41 -1.99 -11.78
CA VAL A 86 3.09 -1.15 -10.62
C VAL A 86 4.32 -0.40 -10.09
N ALA A 87 5.49 -1.05 -10.07
CA ALA A 87 6.73 -0.46 -9.58
C ALA A 87 7.36 0.57 -10.55
N LYS A 88 6.93 0.61 -11.82
CA LYS A 88 7.55 1.40 -12.90
C LYS A 88 6.82 2.70 -13.25
N ILE A 89 5.70 2.99 -12.59
CA ILE A 89 4.91 4.17 -12.93
C ILE A 89 5.63 5.44 -12.50
N ASN A 90 6.15 6.17 -13.48
CA ASN A 90 6.79 7.46 -13.26
C ASN A 90 5.76 8.59 -13.38
N HIS A 91 5.20 8.99 -12.25
CA HIS A 91 4.23 10.08 -12.16
C HIS A 91 4.41 10.85 -10.86
N LYS A 92 4.47 12.18 -10.91
CA LYS A 92 4.78 13.07 -9.76
C LYS A 92 3.90 12.88 -8.52
N ASN A 93 2.67 12.39 -8.71
CA ASN A 93 1.72 12.11 -7.63
C ASN A 93 1.60 10.62 -7.30
N TYR A 94 2.46 9.76 -7.85
CA TYR A 94 2.43 8.33 -7.61
C TYR A 94 3.62 7.91 -6.74
N PHE A 95 3.35 7.30 -5.61
CA PHE A 95 4.36 6.92 -4.63
C PHE A 95 4.41 5.40 -4.44
N VAL A 96 5.61 4.88 -4.51
CA VAL A 96 5.89 3.44 -4.35
C VAL A 96 6.45 3.21 -2.96
N GLY A 97 5.64 2.61 -2.11
CA GLY A 97 6.06 2.17 -0.79
C GLY A 97 6.97 0.94 -0.88
N ILE A 98 8.22 1.11 -0.51
CA ILE A 98 9.23 0.04 -0.47
C ILE A 98 9.45 -0.42 0.96
N GLN A 99 9.87 -1.68 1.10
CA GLN A 99 9.96 -2.30 2.41
C GLN A 99 10.96 -1.58 3.31
N SER A 100 10.49 -1.19 4.48
CA SER A 100 11.31 -0.69 5.58
C SER A 100 11.45 -1.75 6.66
N TYR A 101 12.53 -1.71 7.39
CA TYR A 101 12.73 -2.60 8.51
C TYR A 101 11.73 -2.25 9.61
N THR A 102 10.96 -3.22 10.05
CA THR A 102 10.18 -3.10 11.26
C THR A 102 10.41 -4.35 12.09
N TYR A 103 11.14 -4.16 13.14
CA TYR A 103 11.22 -5.16 14.19
C TYR A 103 9.84 -5.30 14.84
N LYS A 104 9.32 -6.50 14.83
CA LYS A 104 8.19 -6.86 15.68
C LYS A 104 8.76 -7.48 16.96
N PRO A 105 8.43 -6.95 18.14
CA PRO A 105 8.80 -7.61 19.38
C PRO A 105 8.31 -9.06 19.36
N GLY A 106 9.21 -10.03 19.61
CA GLY A 106 8.89 -11.45 19.66
C GLY A 106 8.93 -12.20 18.31
N GLU A 107 9.20 -11.54 17.18
CA GLU A 107 9.55 -12.24 15.93
C GLU A 107 11.07 -12.44 15.87
N PRO A 108 11.54 -13.61 15.40
CA PRO A 108 12.97 -13.80 15.16
C PRO A 108 13.47 -12.72 14.21
N ASN A 109 14.65 -12.19 14.48
CA ASN A 109 15.31 -11.24 13.59
C ASN A 109 15.39 -11.86 12.20
N ARG A 110 14.62 -11.35 11.27
CA ARG A 110 14.80 -11.70 9.87
C ARG A 110 16.17 -11.17 9.45
N PRO A 111 16.91 -11.93 8.64
CA PRO A 111 18.18 -11.45 8.14
C PRO A 111 18.00 -10.07 7.51
N LEU A 112 18.80 -9.11 7.92
CA LEU A 112 18.80 -7.76 7.34
C LEU A 112 18.96 -7.83 5.82
N ASP A 113 19.77 -8.76 5.35
CA ASP A 113 20.06 -9.02 3.94
C ASP A 113 18.82 -9.31 3.10
N GLU A 114 17.81 -10.02 3.64
CA GLU A 114 16.58 -10.31 2.92
C GLU A 114 15.79 -9.01 2.61
N PHE A 115 15.71 -8.10 3.57
CA PHE A 115 15.03 -6.80 3.36
C PHE A 115 15.77 -5.93 2.36
N ILE A 116 17.09 -5.93 2.44
CA ILE A 116 17.97 -5.19 1.54
C ILE A 116 17.74 -5.66 0.10
N VAL A 117 17.79 -6.96 -0.12
CA VAL A 117 17.59 -7.55 -1.46
C VAL A 117 16.22 -7.21 -2.01
N GLN A 118 15.17 -7.36 -1.21
CA GLN A 118 13.79 -7.06 -1.62
C GLN A 118 13.61 -5.58 -1.98
N ARG A 119 14.13 -4.69 -1.16
CA ARG A 119 14.07 -3.25 -1.36
C ARG A 119 14.84 -2.84 -2.62
N LYS A 120 16.10 -3.27 -2.71
CA LYS A 120 16.95 -2.99 -3.86
C LYS A 120 16.28 -3.45 -5.16
N ARG A 121 15.67 -4.62 -5.16
CA ARG A 121 14.97 -5.15 -6.33
C ARG A 121 13.86 -4.24 -6.82
N ILE A 122 13.04 -3.69 -5.91
CA ILE A 122 11.95 -2.78 -6.29
C ILE A 122 12.50 -1.46 -6.82
N VAL A 123 13.55 -0.93 -6.20
CA VAL A 123 14.19 0.32 -6.65
C VAL A 123 14.83 0.13 -8.02
N ASP A 124 15.60 -0.95 -8.23
CA ASP A 124 16.25 -1.25 -9.51
C ASP A 124 15.21 -1.49 -10.62
N LEU A 125 14.11 -2.18 -10.30
CA LEU A 125 13.02 -2.45 -11.23
C LEU A 125 12.28 -1.18 -11.63
N GLY A 126 11.96 -0.33 -10.67
CA GLY A 126 11.19 0.89 -10.87
C GLY A 126 12.01 1.97 -11.56
N ASN A 127 13.27 2.12 -11.17
CA ASN A 127 14.17 3.18 -11.63
C ASN A 127 13.51 4.57 -11.63
N LEU A 128 12.73 4.83 -10.57
CA LEU A 128 11.98 6.08 -10.41
C LEU A 128 12.83 7.14 -9.69
N PRO A 129 12.47 8.42 -9.84
CA PRO A 129 13.01 9.46 -8.97
C PRO A 129 12.83 9.10 -7.49
N ARG A 130 13.84 9.38 -6.67
CA ARG A 130 13.80 9.01 -5.23
C ARG A 130 12.60 9.57 -4.49
N GLU A 131 12.09 10.72 -4.93
CA GLU A 131 10.94 11.41 -4.36
C GLU A 131 9.63 10.62 -4.51
N GLN A 132 9.61 9.63 -5.39
CA GLN A 132 8.47 8.73 -5.57
C GLN A 132 8.53 7.50 -4.67
N TYR A 133 9.65 7.27 -3.96
CA TYR A 133 9.72 6.17 -3.00
C TYR A 133 9.32 6.61 -1.60
N THR A 134 8.63 5.73 -0.88
CA THR A 134 8.19 5.94 0.51
C THR A 134 8.22 4.61 1.28
N CYS A 135 8.00 4.66 2.58
CA CYS A 135 7.93 3.48 3.42
C CYS A 135 6.62 2.69 3.17
N SER A 136 6.72 1.40 2.82
CA SER A 136 5.54 0.54 2.64
C SER A 136 4.74 0.33 3.93
N ARG A 137 5.34 0.57 5.08
CA ARG A 137 4.72 0.38 6.39
C ARG A 137 4.22 1.67 7.03
N ILE A 138 4.21 2.76 6.29
CA ILE A 138 3.80 4.08 6.77
C ILE A 138 2.47 4.05 7.54
N PHE A 139 1.47 3.34 7.06
CA PHE A 139 0.18 3.21 7.76
C PHE A 139 0.25 2.24 8.95
N CYS A 140 1.05 1.18 8.83
CA CYS A 140 1.18 0.18 9.89
C CYS A 140 1.97 0.71 11.10
N ASN A 141 3.04 1.48 10.84
CA ASN A 141 3.88 2.06 11.89
C ASN A 141 3.12 3.09 12.72
N PHE A 142 2.16 3.78 12.10
CA PHE A 142 1.32 4.81 12.74
C PHE A 142 -0.15 4.37 12.84
N TYR A 143 -0.37 3.11 13.16
CA TYR A 143 -1.70 2.49 13.24
C TYR A 143 -2.71 3.32 14.05
N ASN A 144 -2.34 3.77 15.24
CA ASN A 144 -3.23 4.58 16.08
C ASN A 144 -3.56 5.93 15.44
N ARG A 145 -2.59 6.58 14.82
CA ARG A 145 -2.78 7.85 14.09
C ARG A 145 -3.61 7.67 12.82
N CYS A 146 -3.55 6.49 12.19
CA CYS A 146 -4.44 6.17 11.06
C CYS A 146 -5.91 6.10 11.52
N ASN A 147 -6.17 5.50 12.67
CA ASN A 147 -7.52 5.35 13.20
C ASN A 147 -8.07 6.64 13.86
N THR A 148 -7.25 7.63 14.08
CA THR A 148 -7.65 8.93 14.66
C THR A 148 -7.48 10.05 13.64
N GLU A 149 -6.23 10.39 13.29
CA GLU A 149 -5.91 11.53 12.45
C GLU A 149 -6.27 11.30 10.98
N LEU A 150 -5.81 10.19 10.39
CA LEU A 150 -6.06 9.90 8.97
C LEU A 150 -7.57 9.77 8.68
N LEU A 151 -8.31 9.01 9.50
CA LEU A 151 -9.77 8.88 9.34
C LEU A 151 -10.48 10.21 9.51
N ARG A 152 -10.05 11.05 10.46
CA ARG A 152 -10.60 12.40 10.65
C ARG A 152 -10.37 13.26 9.40
N GLU A 153 -9.17 13.27 8.85
CA GLU A 153 -8.88 14.08 7.65
C GLU A 153 -9.63 13.54 6.43
N ILE A 154 -9.76 12.22 6.27
CA ILE A 154 -10.60 11.65 5.21
C ILE A 154 -12.05 12.07 5.38
N LYS A 155 -12.58 12.04 6.59
CA LYS A 155 -13.96 12.47 6.88
C LYS A 155 -14.19 13.95 6.58
N ASN A 156 -13.16 14.78 6.78
CA ASN A 156 -13.23 16.22 6.55
C ASN A 156 -13.10 16.58 5.06
N THR A 157 -12.68 15.66 4.21
CA THR A 157 -12.61 15.94 2.77
C THR A 157 -14.02 16.11 2.21
N LYS A 158 -14.15 16.95 1.21
CA LYS A 158 -15.39 17.08 0.42
C LYS A 158 -15.40 16.14 -0.80
N ARG A 159 -14.58 15.08 -0.74
CA ARG A 159 -14.41 14.14 -1.85
C ARG A 159 -15.42 12.99 -1.77
N ASN A 160 -15.73 12.44 -2.92
CA ASN A 160 -16.52 11.23 -3.02
C ASN A 160 -15.67 10.04 -2.53
N LEU A 161 -16.09 9.42 -1.44
CA LEU A 161 -15.34 8.34 -0.82
C LEU A 161 -15.70 6.99 -1.46
N TYR A 162 -14.68 6.21 -1.75
CA TYR A 162 -14.79 4.88 -2.32
C TYR A 162 -13.94 3.89 -1.52
N TYR A 163 -14.40 2.65 -1.42
CA TYR A 163 -13.67 1.64 -0.68
C TYR A 163 -13.62 0.30 -1.41
N VAL A 164 -12.44 -0.31 -1.43
CA VAL A 164 -12.24 -1.70 -1.89
C VAL A 164 -11.74 -2.53 -0.71
N CYS A 165 -12.47 -3.58 -0.36
CA CYS A 165 -12.15 -4.42 0.78
C CYS A 165 -12.63 -5.86 0.61
N SER A 166 -12.16 -6.76 1.49
CA SER A 166 -12.62 -8.14 1.55
C SER A 166 -14.14 -8.25 1.69
N SER A 167 -14.72 -9.27 1.08
CA SER A 167 -16.16 -9.59 1.16
C SER A 167 -16.68 -9.72 2.60
N SER A 168 -15.84 -10.17 3.53
CA SER A 168 -16.18 -10.35 4.94
C SER A 168 -16.03 -9.08 5.80
N ALA A 169 -15.47 -7.98 5.27
CA ALA A 169 -15.31 -6.72 5.99
C ALA A 169 -16.62 -5.96 6.13
N ASN A 170 -16.76 -5.14 7.17
CA ASN A 170 -17.85 -4.20 7.35
C ASN A 170 -17.33 -2.75 7.41
N PRO A 171 -17.16 -2.05 6.27
CA PRO A 171 -16.60 -0.70 6.22
C PRO A 171 -17.48 0.37 6.87
N SER A 172 -18.79 0.15 7.05
CA SER A 172 -19.66 1.13 7.72
C SER A 172 -19.20 1.45 9.15
N LYS A 173 -18.46 0.52 9.78
CA LYS A 173 -17.86 0.72 11.11
C LYS A 173 -16.78 1.82 11.14
N LEU A 174 -16.28 2.29 9.99
CA LEU A 174 -15.36 3.42 9.92
C LEU A 174 -16.04 4.78 10.14
N GLY A 175 -17.38 4.82 10.11
CA GLY A 175 -18.13 6.07 10.24
C GLY A 175 -17.90 7.04 9.09
N LEU A 176 -17.58 6.52 7.90
CA LEU A 176 -17.41 7.25 6.66
C LEU A 176 -18.60 7.00 5.73
N ASP A 177 -19.01 8.03 5.01
CA ASP A 177 -20.06 7.94 3.99
C ASP A 177 -19.44 7.60 2.63
N PHE A 178 -19.48 6.31 2.28
CA PHE A 178 -18.93 5.82 1.00
C PHE A 178 -19.97 5.88 -0.11
N LYS A 179 -19.65 6.57 -1.19
CA LYS A 179 -20.44 6.59 -2.43
C LYS A 179 -20.56 5.18 -3.04
N HIS A 180 -19.49 4.39 -2.92
CA HIS A 180 -19.53 2.99 -3.33
C HIS A 180 -18.50 2.15 -2.57
N ILE A 181 -18.85 0.87 -2.34
CA ILE A 181 -17.97 -0.13 -1.70
C ILE A 181 -17.91 -1.35 -2.60
N TRP A 182 -16.70 -1.70 -3.08
CA TRP A 182 -16.48 -2.95 -3.80
C TRP A 182 -15.93 -4.01 -2.86
N LYS A 183 -16.61 -5.13 -2.88
CA LYS A 183 -16.23 -6.32 -2.11
C LYS A 183 -15.47 -7.27 -3.01
N ILE A 184 -14.27 -7.68 -2.56
CA ILE A 184 -13.43 -8.64 -3.27
C ILE A 184 -13.32 -9.94 -2.50
N SER A 185 -12.95 -11.00 -3.20
CA SER A 185 -12.66 -12.31 -2.60
C SER A 185 -11.55 -12.20 -1.57
N GLN A 186 -11.70 -12.89 -0.46
CA GLN A 186 -10.70 -12.89 0.61
C GLN A 186 -9.36 -13.48 0.15
N LYS A 187 -9.42 -14.49 -0.73
CA LYS A 187 -8.23 -15.17 -1.26
C LYS A 187 -8.24 -15.15 -2.78
N ASP A 188 -7.08 -14.87 -3.35
CA ASP A 188 -6.84 -14.85 -4.80
C ASP A 188 -7.76 -13.88 -5.56
N ALA A 189 -8.08 -12.71 -4.96
CA ALA A 189 -8.91 -11.68 -5.55
C ALA A 189 -8.41 -11.24 -6.94
N TRP A 190 -7.09 -11.20 -7.14
CA TRP A 190 -6.46 -10.85 -8.40
C TRP A 190 -6.84 -11.79 -9.57
N LYS A 191 -7.22 -13.03 -9.28
CA LYS A 191 -7.76 -13.99 -10.27
C LYS A 191 -9.28 -13.93 -10.36
N LYS A 192 -9.93 -13.99 -9.21
CA LYS A 192 -11.37 -14.17 -9.10
C LYS A 192 -12.14 -12.92 -9.46
N ASP A 193 -11.57 -11.78 -9.12
CA ASP A 193 -12.23 -10.46 -9.22
C ASP A 193 -11.63 -9.58 -10.32
N ILE A 194 -10.91 -10.15 -11.27
CA ILE A 194 -10.23 -9.43 -12.36
C ILE A 194 -11.18 -8.48 -13.12
N LYS A 195 -12.44 -8.88 -13.30
CA LYS A 195 -13.47 -8.07 -13.97
C LYS A 195 -13.86 -6.81 -13.18
N LEU A 196 -13.53 -6.75 -11.88
CA LEU A 196 -13.78 -5.57 -11.08
C LEU A 196 -12.81 -4.43 -11.40
N TYR A 197 -11.63 -4.70 -11.93
CA TYR A 197 -10.68 -3.65 -12.30
C TYR A 197 -11.31 -2.64 -13.24
N ASP A 198 -11.92 -3.10 -14.33
CA ASP A 198 -12.52 -2.21 -15.34
C ASP A 198 -13.73 -1.45 -14.78
N LYS A 199 -14.58 -2.11 -13.99
CA LYS A 199 -15.73 -1.48 -13.34
C LYS A 199 -15.30 -0.36 -12.39
N ILE A 200 -14.30 -0.64 -11.54
CA ILE A 200 -13.78 0.34 -10.60
C ILE A 200 -13.10 1.48 -11.35
N LYS A 201 -12.31 1.15 -12.38
CA LYS A 201 -11.63 2.13 -13.22
C LYS A 201 -12.62 3.09 -13.87
N MET A 202 -13.66 2.60 -14.52
CA MET A 202 -14.69 3.44 -15.13
C MET A 202 -15.34 4.38 -14.11
N CYS A 203 -15.62 3.89 -12.90
CA CYS A 203 -16.23 4.68 -11.84
C CYS A 203 -15.29 5.78 -11.30
N ILE A 204 -14.03 5.42 -11.02
CA ILE A 204 -13.06 6.32 -10.40
C ILE A 204 -12.51 7.34 -11.41
N ASP A 205 -12.19 6.92 -12.63
CA ASP A 205 -11.65 7.83 -13.66
C ASP A 205 -12.76 8.79 -14.18
N GLY A 206 -14.02 8.41 -14.08
CA GLY A 206 -15.16 9.28 -14.34
C GLY A 206 -15.47 10.28 -13.23
N ASP A 207 -14.82 10.17 -12.07
CA ASP A 207 -15.01 11.06 -10.93
C ASP A 207 -13.70 11.78 -10.57
N THR A 208 -13.54 13.00 -11.03
CA THR A 208 -12.34 13.83 -10.77
C THR A 208 -12.22 14.28 -9.31
N ASN A 209 -13.18 13.93 -8.46
CA ASN A 209 -13.19 14.23 -7.03
C ASN A 209 -13.16 12.96 -6.17
N ALA A 210 -12.64 11.85 -6.70
CA ALA A 210 -12.62 10.59 -5.99
C ALA A 210 -11.52 10.53 -4.90
N PHE A 211 -11.87 9.82 -3.82
CA PHE A 211 -10.94 9.38 -2.79
C PHE A 211 -11.13 7.87 -2.60
N LEU A 212 -10.25 7.08 -3.17
CA LEU A 212 -10.29 5.63 -3.10
C LEU A 212 -9.39 5.10 -1.98
N ILE A 213 -9.96 4.31 -1.09
CA ILE A 213 -9.26 3.56 -0.06
C ILE A 213 -9.26 2.08 -0.43
N CYS A 214 -8.09 1.45 -0.45
CA CYS A 214 -7.94 0.03 -0.70
C CYS A 214 -7.39 -0.69 0.54
N SER A 215 -8.18 -1.59 1.11
CA SER A 215 -7.74 -2.62 2.06
C SER A 215 -7.81 -3.99 1.36
N ALA A 216 -7.07 -4.10 0.25
CA ALA A 216 -7.23 -5.14 -0.75
C ALA A 216 -5.90 -5.85 -1.11
N GLY A 217 -4.86 -5.65 -0.28
CA GLY A 217 -3.54 -6.26 -0.48
C GLY A 217 -3.00 -6.06 -1.89
N PHE A 218 -2.62 -7.14 -2.53
CA PHE A 218 -2.05 -7.17 -3.88
C PHE A 218 -3.00 -6.62 -4.95
N PHE A 219 -4.30 -6.94 -4.85
CA PHE A 219 -5.33 -6.45 -5.76
C PHE A 219 -5.35 -4.92 -5.79
N GLY A 220 -5.22 -4.28 -4.61
CA GLY A 220 -5.22 -2.83 -4.47
C GLY A 220 -4.04 -2.16 -5.17
N ASN A 221 -2.84 -2.76 -5.16
CA ASN A 221 -1.68 -2.22 -5.85
C ASN A 221 -1.90 -2.19 -7.37
N ILE A 222 -2.34 -3.29 -7.95
CA ILE A 222 -2.63 -3.38 -9.40
C ILE A 222 -3.78 -2.46 -9.78
N LEU A 223 -4.84 -2.40 -8.97
CA LEU A 223 -5.95 -1.50 -9.23
C LEU A 223 -5.48 -0.04 -9.29
N ILE A 224 -4.79 0.42 -8.25
CA ILE A 224 -4.31 1.81 -8.17
C ILE A 224 -3.42 2.15 -9.35
N SER A 225 -2.55 1.22 -9.79
CA SER A 225 -1.66 1.47 -10.92
C SER A 225 -2.38 1.72 -12.26
N LYS A 226 -3.63 1.26 -12.37
CA LYS A 226 -4.45 1.39 -13.60
C LYS A 226 -5.35 2.63 -13.61
N LEU A 227 -5.36 3.42 -12.52
CA LEU A 227 -6.23 4.59 -12.36
C LEU A 227 -5.52 5.89 -12.71
N ASN A 228 -6.30 6.97 -12.91
CA ASN A 228 -5.75 8.30 -13.12
C ASN A 228 -5.20 8.90 -11.82
N HIS A 229 -3.92 9.31 -11.83
CA HIS A 229 -3.19 9.82 -10.66
C HIS A 229 -3.22 11.35 -10.50
N ASP A 230 -3.81 12.08 -11.44
CA ASP A 230 -3.75 13.55 -11.42
C ASP A 230 -4.67 14.18 -10.37
N ASN A 231 -5.90 13.73 -10.32
CA ASN A 231 -6.96 14.43 -9.57
C ASN A 231 -7.50 13.65 -8.36
N ASN A 232 -7.12 12.39 -8.20
CA ASN A 232 -7.74 11.48 -7.24
C ASN A 232 -6.77 11.08 -6.12
N PHE A 233 -7.29 10.91 -4.91
CA PHE A 233 -6.57 10.19 -3.85
C PHE A 233 -6.78 8.69 -4.03
N LEU A 234 -5.69 7.94 -4.15
CA LEU A 234 -5.71 6.49 -4.38
C LEU A 234 -4.80 5.80 -3.37
N LEU A 235 -5.34 5.32 -2.27
CA LEU A 235 -4.53 4.85 -1.14
C LEU A 235 -4.64 3.34 -0.93
N ASN A 236 -3.54 2.61 -1.09
CA ASN A 236 -3.44 1.26 -0.55
C ASN A 236 -3.03 1.33 0.93
N VAL A 237 -4.00 1.27 1.82
CA VAL A 237 -3.77 1.34 3.26
C VAL A 237 -3.46 -0.04 3.88
N GLY A 238 -3.63 -1.13 3.11
CA GLY A 238 -3.46 -2.49 3.61
C GLY A 238 -4.45 -2.82 4.71
N SER A 239 -3.97 -3.47 5.78
CA SER A 239 -4.81 -3.98 6.88
C SER A 239 -4.96 -3.00 8.06
N VAL A 240 -4.68 -1.71 7.88
CA VAL A 240 -4.69 -0.74 8.99
C VAL A 240 -6.07 -0.59 9.64
N PHE A 241 -7.13 -0.74 8.88
CA PHE A 241 -8.51 -0.63 9.37
C PHE A 241 -9.16 -1.98 9.72
N ASP A 242 -8.43 -3.08 9.59
CA ASP A 242 -8.98 -4.42 9.84
C ASP A 242 -9.65 -4.58 11.21
N PRO A 243 -9.07 -4.11 12.34
CA PRO A 243 -9.73 -4.28 13.64
C PRO A 243 -11.11 -3.63 13.68
N THR A 244 -11.26 -2.48 13.05
CA THR A 244 -12.55 -1.78 12.99
C THR A 244 -13.54 -2.52 12.07
N ILE A 245 -13.11 -2.87 10.85
CA ILE A 245 -14.02 -3.44 9.84
C ILE A 245 -14.31 -4.92 10.02
N PHE A 246 -13.45 -5.67 10.72
CA PHE A 246 -13.70 -7.09 11.07
C PHE A 246 -14.10 -7.30 12.52
N GLY A 247 -13.91 -6.29 13.39
CA GLY A 247 -14.12 -6.42 14.84
C GLY A 247 -13.05 -7.27 15.54
N ARG A 248 -11.92 -7.54 14.89
CA ARG A 248 -10.79 -8.31 15.43
C ARG A 248 -9.47 -7.88 14.82
N LYS A 249 -8.40 -8.03 15.59
CA LYS A 249 -7.03 -7.84 15.10
C LYS A 249 -6.68 -8.93 14.09
N THR A 250 -6.04 -8.54 12.98
CA THR A 250 -5.58 -9.45 11.93
C THR A 250 -4.05 -9.45 11.81
N ARG A 251 -3.38 -8.47 12.43
CA ARG A 251 -1.92 -8.26 12.39
C ARG A 251 -1.37 -7.88 13.77
N GLY A 252 -0.11 -8.28 14.02
CA GLY A 252 0.54 -8.07 15.32
C GLY A 252 0.80 -6.60 15.71
N TYR A 253 0.83 -5.67 14.75
CA TYR A 253 1.01 -4.24 15.03
C TYR A 253 -0.28 -3.52 15.48
N GLN A 254 -1.41 -4.16 15.35
CA GLN A 254 -2.72 -3.64 15.74
C GLN A 254 -2.94 -3.87 17.25
N LYS A 255 -2.39 -3.00 18.09
CA LYS A 255 -2.46 -3.12 19.55
C LYS A 255 -3.63 -2.34 20.13
#